data_d929d55e0f8713fd9a06bc7cfeb99a1f
#
_entry.id   d929d55e0f8713fd9a06bc7cfeb99a1f
#
_cell.length_a   1.000
_cell.length_b   1.000
_cell.length_c   1.000
_cell.angle_alpha   90.00
_cell.angle_beta   90.00
_cell.angle_gamma   90.00
#
_symmetry.space_group_name_H-M   'P 1'
#
loop_
_entity.id
_entity.type
_entity.pdbx_description
1 polymer ?
#
loop_
_entity_poly.entity_id
_entity_poly.type
_entity_poly.pdbx_seq_one_letter_code
_entity_poly.pdbx_strand_id
1 'polypeptide(L)'
;MRFLNLVAFFLLLAPFAKAQGSDSAEQKHLIYFTDKSNSPFSVTQPALYLSPKALSRRARQNIPVTPRDFPVNPNYVAELKQTGISLLYTSRWFNAAVVQCSAEKLAELQALSFVRSSQSLNRLANSSAKKSGVQSTDSMTYAATVLEAETYGPAFHQANMLGVPLLHEEGFRGEGIAIAVFDAGFPGVNSIPAFSHLFQNNQVKATFDFVKKDPNVYANSAHGTAVLSTMAAYEPGLMVGTAYKANYLLFRTEDAATEHNIEEVNWLLAAEFADSAGADIINSSLGYTAFDPPSTSYTYPDLNGNTTIVTRAADLAAATGMLVVVSAGNEGNKAWRYISAPADADSVLTVGAVDSLANHAVFSSYGPTADERIKPDVVAMGQHAYVLSSSGRLSRSSGTSFSGPIMAGMVACLWQANADLTNMQLLERIRQLGSNASNPNFSIGYGVPSYERNVTAIPKLFSDGTTITNPVTDREVVLTMGENWQLESAMVHVYDATGKLLLEQLLPANNKKHTLSIKPGRLRRGVYLCQISSGSKNITLRFVKL
;
A
#
# COMPACT_ATOMS: atom_id res chain seq x y z
N MET A 1 -50.63 83.02 -37.07
CA MET A 1 -49.49 83.14 -36.15
C MET A 1 -50.01 82.93 -34.76
N ARG A 2 -49.85 81.72 -34.20
CA ARG A 2 -50.05 81.41 -32.78
C ARG A 2 -49.12 80.29 -32.47
N PHE A 3 -48.12 80.54 -31.61
CA PHE A 3 -47.19 79.59 -31.06
C PHE A 3 -47.91 78.78 -29.98
N LEU A 4 -47.82 77.43 -30.05
CA LEU A 4 -48.33 76.51 -29.04
C LEU A 4 -47.07 75.95 -28.28
N ASN A 5 -46.92 76.32 -27.03
CA ASN A 5 -45.89 75.77 -26.16
C ASN A 5 -46.30 74.36 -25.63
N LEU A 6 -45.55 73.33 -25.96
CA LEU A 6 -45.75 72.00 -25.47
C LEU A 6 -44.74 71.80 -24.29
N VAL A 7 -45.23 71.70 -23.04
CA VAL A 7 -44.45 71.36 -21.86
C VAL A 7 -44.39 69.83 -21.76
N ALA A 8 -43.23 69.24 -22.02
CA ALA A 8 -42.98 67.81 -21.80
C ALA A 8 -42.65 67.55 -20.37
N PHE A 9 -43.46 66.74 -19.68
CA PHE A 9 -43.22 66.25 -18.32
C PHE A 9 -42.35 64.99 -18.45
N PHE A 10 -41.05 65.06 -18.02
CA PHE A 10 -40.15 63.92 -17.88
C PHE A 10 -40.44 63.25 -16.58
N LEU A 11 -41.10 62.11 -16.59
CA LEU A 11 -41.16 61.18 -15.47
C LEU A 11 -39.81 60.41 -15.35
N LEU A 12 -39.03 60.75 -14.37
CA LEU A 12 -37.83 59.99 -13.95
C LEU A 12 -38.28 58.69 -13.30
N LEU A 13 -38.27 57.60 -14.09
CA LEU A 13 -38.30 56.23 -13.58
C LEU A 13 -36.91 55.88 -13.07
N ALA A 14 -36.69 55.93 -11.75
CA ALA A 14 -35.53 55.35 -11.12
C ALA A 14 -35.62 53.81 -11.24
N PRO A 15 -34.59 53.12 -11.76
CA PRO A 15 -34.59 51.67 -11.71
C PRO A 15 -34.39 51.21 -10.26
N PHE A 16 -35.37 50.53 -9.71
CA PHE A 16 -35.17 49.72 -8.53
C PHE A 16 -34.15 48.63 -8.91
N ALA A 17 -32.89 48.83 -8.57
CA ALA A 17 -31.89 47.77 -8.51
C ALA A 17 -32.35 46.80 -7.43
N LYS A 18 -32.96 45.68 -7.84
CA LYS A 18 -33.02 44.51 -6.99
C LYS A 18 -31.56 44.16 -6.64
N ALA A 19 -31.17 44.38 -5.41
CA ALA A 19 -29.99 43.74 -4.87
C ALA A 19 -30.19 42.23 -5.11
N GLN A 20 -29.54 41.66 -6.11
CA GLN A 20 -29.32 40.23 -6.19
C GLN A 20 -28.50 39.92 -4.96
N GLY A 21 -29.15 39.32 -3.97
CA GLY A 21 -28.45 38.63 -2.89
C GLY A 21 -27.44 37.70 -3.58
N SER A 22 -26.18 37.91 -3.34
CA SER A 22 -25.17 36.92 -3.72
C SER A 22 -25.56 35.67 -2.99
N ASP A 23 -26.18 34.71 -3.69
CA ASP A 23 -26.18 33.33 -3.21
C ASP A 23 -24.70 32.96 -3.04
N SER A 24 -24.19 33.12 -1.80
CA SER A 24 -22.83 32.68 -1.48
C SER A 24 -22.84 31.16 -1.68
N ALA A 25 -22.16 30.72 -2.73
CA ALA A 25 -22.13 29.31 -3.09
C ALA A 25 -21.72 28.50 -1.84
N GLU A 26 -22.54 27.51 -1.47
CA GLU A 26 -22.25 26.63 -0.34
C GLU A 26 -20.90 25.95 -0.54
N GLN A 27 -20.07 26.00 0.47
CA GLN A 27 -18.74 25.40 0.47
C GLN A 27 -18.66 24.26 1.48
N LYS A 28 -17.74 23.32 1.24
CA LYS A 28 -17.46 22.23 2.17
C LYS A 28 -16.43 22.66 3.20
N HIS A 29 -16.70 22.34 4.46
CA HIS A 29 -15.84 22.67 5.59
C HIS A 29 -15.68 21.47 6.52
N LEU A 30 -14.48 21.35 7.10
CA LEU A 30 -14.20 20.46 8.22
C LEU A 30 -14.34 21.26 9.51
N ILE A 31 -15.28 20.90 10.38
CA ILE A 31 -15.58 21.55 11.65
C ILE A 31 -14.99 20.68 12.75
N TYR A 32 -13.95 21.16 13.43
CA TYR A 32 -13.30 20.45 14.51
C TYR A 32 -14.00 20.72 15.84
N PHE A 33 -14.25 19.68 16.62
CA PHE A 33 -14.84 19.76 17.95
C PHE A 33 -13.76 19.93 19.02
N THR A 34 -14.13 20.52 20.17
CA THR A 34 -13.23 20.73 21.31
C THR A 34 -12.80 19.42 21.94
N ASP A 35 -13.77 18.48 22.14
CA ASP A 35 -13.60 17.25 22.88
C ASP A 35 -14.61 16.18 22.47
N LYS A 36 -14.62 15.06 23.19
CA LYS A 36 -15.64 13.99 23.12
C LYS A 36 -16.30 13.76 24.48
N SER A 37 -16.37 14.81 25.32
CA SER A 37 -16.94 14.73 26.66
C SER A 37 -18.40 14.31 26.61
N ASN A 38 -18.85 13.60 27.64
CA ASN A 38 -20.21 13.06 27.75
C ASN A 38 -20.64 12.16 26.55
N SER A 39 -19.66 11.56 25.86
CA SER A 39 -19.94 10.56 24.83
C SER A 39 -20.56 9.31 25.44
N PRO A 40 -21.55 8.66 24.78
CA PRO A 40 -22.07 7.37 25.22
C PRO A 40 -21.09 6.21 24.98
N PHE A 41 -19.98 6.46 24.29
CA PHE A 41 -18.97 5.45 23.99
C PHE A 41 -17.89 5.39 25.08
N SER A 42 -17.32 4.19 25.28
CA SER A 42 -16.33 3.92 26.32
C SER A 42 -15.20 3.03 25.80
N VAL A 43 -13.99 3.18 26.34
CA VAL A 43 -12.85 2.27 26.10
C VAL A 43 -13.13 0.85 26.63
N THR A 44 -14.05 0.69 27.56
CA THR A 44 -14.45 -0.62 28.11
C THR A 44 -15.46 -1.38 27.24
N GLN A 45 -16.02 -0.73 26.22
CA GLN A 45 -16.99 -1.31 25.29
C GLN A 45 -16.58 -1.07 23.81
N PRO A 46 -15.35 -1.40 23.41
CA PRO A 46 -14.84 -1.06 22.09
C PRO A 46 -15.55 -1.81 20.95
N ALA A 47 -16.21 -2.95 21.24
CA ALA A 47 -16.98 -3.72 20.26
C ALA A 47 -18.18 -2.96 19.67
N LEU A 48 -18.59 -1.82 20.26
CA LEU A 48 -19.65 -0.97 19.71
C LEU A 48 -19.20 -0.18 18.47
N TYR A 49 -17.88 -0.03 18.23
CA TYR A 49 -17.35 0.79 17.14
C TYR A 49 -16.12 0.19 16.44
N LEU A 50 -15.58 -0.93 16.93
CA LEU A 50 -14.48 -1.68 16.32
C LEU A 50 -14.89 -3.16 16.16
N SER A 51 -14.57 -3.72 14.98
CA SER A 51 -14.81 -5.15 14.73
C SER A 51 -13.91 -6.05 15.60
N PRO A 52 -14.26 -7.32 15.80
CA PRO A 52 -13.38 -8.27 16.48
C PRO A 52 -11.98 -8.36 15.86
N LYS A 53 -11.89 -8.24 14.53
CA LYS A 53 -10.60 -8.25 13.82
C LYS A 53 -9.75 -7.00 14.12
N ALA A 54 -10.39 -5.82 14.18
CA ALA A 54 -9.71 -4.57 14.58
C ALA A 54 -9.18 -4.64 16.02
N LEU A 55 -9.96 -5.21 16.94
CA LEU A 55 -9.54 -5.41 18.32
C LEU A 55 -8.39 -6.44 18.43
N SER A 56 -8.45 -7.54 17.66
CA SER A 56 -7.40 -8.54 17.61
C SER A 56 -6.09 -7.97 17.05
N ARG A 57 -6.15 -7.14 15.99
CA ARG A 57 -4.97 -6.45 15.43
C ARG A 57 -4.29 -5.58 16.49
N ARG A 58 -5.08 -4.75 17.21
CA ARG A 58 -4.54 -3.90 18.29
C ARG A 58 -3.96 -4.72 19.43
N ALA A 59 -4.65 -5.75 19.88
CA ALA A 59 -4.18 -6.62 20.98
C ALA A 59 -2.85 -7.29 20.64
N ARG A 60 -2.71 -7.82 19.41
CA ARG A 60 -1.46 -8.45 18.92
C ARG A 60 -0.28 -7.48 18.94
N GLN A 61 -0.53 -6.19 18.70
CA GLN A 61 0.50 -5.16 18.64
C GLN A 61 0.60 -4.31 19.92
N ASN A 62 -0.11 -4.67 20.99
CA ASN A 62 -0.16 -3.94 22.26
C ASN A 62 -0.62 -2.48 22.11
N ILE A 63 -1.55 -2.21 21.19
CA ILE A 63 -2.11 -0.87 20.94
C ILE A 63 -3.41 -0.72 21.74
N PRO A 64 -3.47 0.21 22.72
CA PRO A 64 -4.69 0.43 23.50
C PRO A 64 -5.77 1.12 22.68
N VAL A 65 -7.02 0.83 22.99
CA VAL A 65 -8.16 1.63 22.56
C VAL A 65 -8.21 2.90 23.40
N THR A 66 -8.38 4.05 22.75
CA THR A 66 -8.33 5.37 23.37
C THR A 66 -9.60 6.18 23.04
N PRO A 67 -9.86 7.31 23.71
CA PRO A 67 -10.98 8.19 23.34
C PRO A 67 -10.93 8.69 21.88
N ARG A 68 -9.76 8.71 21.23
CA ARG A 68 -9.65 9.04 19.81
C ARG A 68 -10.44 8.06 18.92
N ASP A 69 -10.54 6.80 19.33
CA ASP A 69 -11.24 5.76 18.58
C ASP A 69 -12.78 5.88 18.68
N PHE A 70 -13.31 6.67 19.61
CA PHE A 70 -14.75 6.88 19.74
C PHE A 70 -15.31 7.60 18.51
N PRO A 71 -16.55 7.30 18.08
CA PRO A 71 -17.33 8.22 17.26
C PRO A 71 -17.39 9.62 17.89
N VAL A 72 -17.61 10.63 17.08
CA VAL A 72 -17.82 12.00 17.59
C VAL A 72 -19.05 12.03 18.51
N ASN A 73 -19.09 13.01 19.41
CA ASN A 73 -20.22 13.16 20.34
C ASN A 73 -21.53 13.34 19.55
N PRO A 74 -22.52 12.44 19.71
CA PRO A 74 -23.77 12.50 18.97
C PRO A 74 -24.60 13.76 19.29
N ASN A 75 -24.45 14.36 20.46
CA ASN A 75 -25.13 15.61 20.82
C ASN A 75 -24.60 16.78 19.97
N TYR A 76 -23.26 16.86 19.74
CA TYR A 76 -22.68 17.86 18.88
C TYR A 76 -23.17 17.71 17.42
N VAL A 77 -23.26 16.47 16.96
CA VAL A 77 -23.82 16.15 15.64
C VAL A 77 -25.29 16.56 15.51
N ALA A 78 -26.09 16.31 16.55
CA ALA A 78 -27.50 16.68 16.57
C ALA A 78 -27.68 18.21 16.55
N GLU A 79 -26.89 18.93 17.36
CA GLU A 79 -26.92 20.40 17.41
C GLU A 79 -26.49 21.03 16.09
N LEU A 80 -25.41 20.52 15.43
CA LEU A 80 -25.05 20.95 14.09
C LEU A 80 -26.20 20.78 13.09
N LYS A 81 -26.89 19.65 13.11
CA LYS A 81 -28.04 19.40 12.22
C LYS A 81 -29.20 20.36 12.46
N GLN A 82 -29.43 20.81 13.70
CA GLN A 82 -30.49 21.78 14.05
C GLN A 82 -30.23 23.15 13.42
N THR A 83 -28.99 23.50 13.09
CA THR A 83 -28.69 24.76 12.37
C THR A 83 -29.13 24.75 10.90
N GLY A 84 -29.61 23.60 10.37
CA GLY A 84 -30.09 23.45 9.01
C GLY A 84 -28.99 23.26 7.96
N ILE A 85 -27.75 22.94 8.36
CA ILE A 85 -26.64 22.66 7.45
C ILE A 85 -26.71 21.25 6.85
N SER A 86 -26.07 21.04 5.72
CA SER A 86 -25.85 19.71 5.17
C SER A 86 -24.64 19.04 5.85
N LEU A 87 -24.90 18.10 6.76
CA LEU A 87 -23.87 17.26 7.35
C LEU A 87 -23.53 16.13 6.38
N LEU A 88 -22.29 16.06 5.93
CA LEU A 88 -21.81 15.06 4.97
C LEU A 88 -21.28 13.82 5.68
N TYR A 89 -20.32 13.97 6.58
CA TYR A 89 -19.65 12.92 7.33
C TYR A 89 -19.20 13.39 8.70
N THR A 90 -18.78 12.46 9.55
CA THR A 90 -18.04 12.74 10.78
C THR A 90 -16.73 11.95 10.80
N SER A 91 -15.66 12.55 11.31
CA SER A 91 -14.37 11.91 11.51
C SER A 91 -14.11 11.72 13.00
N ARG A 92 -13.91 10.48 13.41
CA ARG A 92 -13.59 10.15 14.81
C ARG A 92 -12.13 10.49 15.15
N TRP A 93 -11.20 10.31 14.23
CA TRP A 93 -9.78 10.56 14.49
C TRP A 93 -9.48 12.06 14.59
N PHE A 94 -10.09 12.86 13.75
CA PHE A 94 -9.95 14.31 13.77
C PHE A 94 -10.91 14.97 14.76
N ASN A 95 -11.87 14.22 15.32
CA ASN A 95 -12.96 14.75 16.14
C ASN A 95 -13.67 15.91 15.44
N ALA A 96 -14.21 15.64 14.27
CA ALA A 96 -14.69 16.67 13.36
C ALA A 96 -15.94 16.23 12.59
N ALA A 97 -16.65 17.20 12.00
CA ALA A 97 -17.73 17.00 11.06
C ALA A 97 -17.39 17.64 9.70
N VAL A 98 -17.72 16.95 8.61
CA VAL A 98 -17.70 17.53 7.26
C VAL A 98 -19.08 18.08 6.96
N VAL A 99 -19.16 19.39 6.74
CA VAL A 99 -20.41 20.10 6.46
C VAL A 99 -20.34 20.83 5.14
N GLN A 100 -21.50 21.10 4.56
CA GLN A 100 -21.65 22.01 3.42
C GLN A 100 -22.60 23.12 3.83
N CYS A 101 -22.15 24.38 3.73
CA CYS A 101 -22.91 25.55 4.17
C CYS A 101 -22.40 26.85 3.52
N SER A 102 -23.21 27.93 3.66
CA SER A 102 -22.79 29.29 3.30
C SER A 102 -21.80 29.88 4.31
N ALA A 103 -21.18 31.00 3.98
CA ALA A 103 -20.25 31.70 4.87
C ALA A 103 -20.93 32.21 6.14
N GLU A 104 -22.19 32.66 6.06
CA GLU A 104 -22.99 33.10 7.21
C GLU A 104 -23.25 31.93 8.16
N LYS A 105 -23.64 30.76 7.63
CA LYS A 105 -23.82 29.55 8.43
C LYS A 105 -22.53 29.08 9.05
N LEU A 106 -21.40 29.18 8.34
CA LEU A 106 -20.10 28.83 8.90
C LEU A 106 -19.79 29.67 10.15
N ALA A 107 -20.09 31.00 10.11
CA ALA A 107 -19.90 31.88 11.27
C ALA A 107 -20.79 31.48 12.46
N GLU A 108 -22.05 31.07 12.23
CA GLU A 108 -22.94 30.52 13.26
C GLU A 108 -22.33 29.23 13.89
N LEU A 109 -21.82 28.31 13.06
CA LEU A 109 -21.19 27.08 13.55
C LEU A 109 -19.94 27.36 14.38
N GLN A 110 -19.11 28.31 13.97
CA GLN A 110 -17.88 28.69 14.68
C GLN A 110 -18.18 29.35 16.06
N ALA A 111 -19.37 29.90 16.27
CA ALA A 111 -19.80 30.47 17.54
C ALA A 111 -20.29 29.41 18.55
N LEU A 112 -20.49 28.15 18.15
CA LEU A 112 -20.92 27.08 19.05
C LEU A 112 -19.77 26.73 20.02
N SER A 113 -20.08 26.58 21.30
CA SER A 113 -19.09 26.37 22.37
C SER A 113 -18.22 25.12 22.21
N PHE A 114 -18.76 24.10 21.56
CA PHE A 114 -18.07 22.83 21.29
C PHE A 114 -17.30 22.83 19.95
N VAL A 115 -17.34 23.90 19.18
CA VAL A 115 -16.55 24.04 17.95
C VAL A 115 -15.24 24.73 18.28
N ARG A 116 -14.12 24.05 18.01
CA ARG A 116 -12.77 24.56 18.25
C ARG A 116 -12.26 25.42 17.09
N SER A 117 -12.50 24.98 15.86
CA SER A 117 -12.01 25.62 14.64
C SER A 117 -12.71 25.03 13.41
N SER A 118 -12.54 25.68 12.28
CA SER A 118 -12.96 25.16 10.97
C SER A 118 -11.83 25.23 9.96
N GLN A 119 -11.89 24.36 8.94
CA GLN A 119 -10.98 24.35 7.79
C GLN A 119 -11.82 24.25 6.53
N SER A 120 -11.61 25.16 5.57
CA SER A 120 -12.27 25.08 4.26
C SER A 120 -11.69 23.94 3.45
N LEU A 121 -12.58 23.17 2.77
CA LEU A 121 -12.21 22.10 1.85
C LEU A 121 -12.49 22.49 0.41
N ASN A 122 -12.80 23.74 0.18
CA ASN A 122 -13.24 24.47 -1.00
C ASN A 122 -13.49 23.64 -2.26
N ARG A 123 -14.73 23.80 -2.78
CA ARG A 123 -15.09 23.44 -4.14
C ARG A 123 -16.05 24.49 -4.69
N LEU A 124 -15.60 25.30 -5.65
CA LEU A 124 -16.50 25.99 -6.57
C LEU A 124 -16.57 25.18 -7.86
N ALA A 125 -17.77 25.04 -8.41
CA ALA A 125 -17.99 24.37 -9.67
C ALA A 125 -17.28 25.14 -10.81
N ASN A 126 -16.68 24.37 -11.75
CA ASN A 126 -16.19 24.74 -13.07
C ASN A 126 -14.73 25.19 -13.18
N SER A 127 -13.83 24.20 -13.31
CA SER A 127 -12.80 24.22 -14.35
C SER A 127 -12.27 22.81 -14.57
N SER A 128 -12.19 22.39 -15.81
CA SER A 128 -11.71 21.07 -16.22
C SER A 128 -10.18 21.07 -16.31
N ALA A 129 -9.51 20.52 -15.32
CA ALA A 129 -8.11 20.11 -15.46
C ALA A 129 -8.05 18.66 -15.94
N LYS A 130 -7.26 18.41 -16.99
CA LYS A 130 -7.07 17.06 -17.52
C LYS A 130 -6.00 16.34 -16.70
N LYS A 131 -6.37 15.26 -16.02
CA LYS A 131 -5.41 14.24 -15.57
C LYS A 131 -4.78 13.58 -16.80
N SER A 132 -3.45 13.47 -16.80
CA SER A 132 -2.71 12.80 -17.87
C SER A 132 -3.05 11.31 -17.88
N GLY A 133 -3.61 10.86 -19.00
CA GLY A 133 -4.00 9.46 -19.21
C GLY A 133 -2.80 8.53 -19.24
N VAL A 134 -3.06 7.30 -18.82
CA VAL A 134 -2.17 6.15 -18.94
C VAL A 134 -1.82 5.92 -20.41
N GLN A 135 -0.55 6.08 -20.80
CA GLN A 135 -0.08 5.67 -22.13
C GLN A 135 0.18 4.17 -22.14
N SER A 136 -0.56 3.45 -22.97
CA SER A 136 -0.28 2.05 -23.32
C SER A 136 0.74 2.01 -24.45
N THR A 137 1.83 1.28 -24.27
CA THR A 137 2.81 0.98 -25.32
C THR A 137 3.00 -0.52 -25.50
N ASP A 138 3.31 -0.90 -26.73
CA ASP A 138 3.27 -2.24 -27.32
C ASP A 138 4.17 -3.31 -26.69
N SER A 139 3.84 -4.55 -27.03
CA SER A 139 4.40 -5.83 -26.57
C SER A 139 5.83 -6.09 -27.06
N MET A 140 6.72 -6.53 -26.16
CA MET A 140 7.90 -7.32 -26.47
C MET A 140 7.94 -8.59 -25.59
N THR A 141 8.26 -9.69 -26.21
CA THR A 141 8.40 -11.02 -25.59
C THR A 141 9.79 -11.19 -24.99
N TYR A 142 9.86 -11.64 -23.75
CA TYR A 142 11.08 -12.13 -23.10
C TYR A 142 10.90 -13.58 -22.64
N ALA A 143 11.96 -14.39 -22.82
CA ALA A 143 11.99 -15.79 -22.38
C ALA A 143 12.40 -15.88 -20.91
N ALA A 144 11.61 -16.59 -20.09
CA ALA A 144 11.88 -16.90 -18.70
C ALA A 144 12.02 -18.40 -18.47
N THR A 145 12.61 -18.80 -17.36
CA THR A 145 12.78 -20.21 -16.95
C THR A 145 11.43 -20.92 -16.72
N VAL A 146 11.31 -22.16 -17.15
CA VAL A 146 10.11 -22.72 -17.78
C VAL A 146 8.90 -23.01 -16.86
N LEU A 147 9.02 -23.27 -15.56
CA LEU A 147 7.88 -23.77 -14.75
C LEU A 147 7.15 -22.70 -13.91
N GLU A 148 7.85 -21.75 -13.31
CA GLU A 148 7.23 -20.69 -12.48
C GLU A 148 6.67 -19.54 -13.32
N ALA A 149 7.37 -19.21 -14.40
CA ALA A 149 6.93 -18.21 -15.37
C ALA A 149 5.62 -18.59 -16.06
N GLU A 150 5.38 -19.88 -16.30
CA GLU A 150 4.12 -20.37 -16.88
C GLU A 150 2.91 -20.05 -15.99
N THR A 151 3.07 -20.11 -14.65
CA THR A 151 1.98 -19.81 -13.72
C THR A 151 1.67 -18.30 -13.64
N TYR A 152 2.69 -17.44 -13.51
CA TYR A 152 2.51 -16.00 -13.38
C TYR A 152 2.31 -15.27 -14.71
N GLY A 153 2.57 -15.97 -15.82
CA GLY A 153 2.55 -15.36 -17.16
C GLY A 153 3.51 -14.17 -17.28
N PRO A 154 3.19 -13.21 -18.15
CA PRO A 154 4.04 -12.01 -18.34
C PRO A 154 4.29 -11.18 -17.08
N ALA A 155 3.44 -11.28 -16.06
CA ALA A 155 3.60 -10.58 -14.78
C ALA A 155 4.65 -11.20 -13.85
N PHE A 156 5.27 -12.34 -14.22
CA PHE A 156 6.25 -13.05 -13.39
C PHE A 156 7.36 -12.14 -12.87
N HIS A 157 7.96 -11.34 -13.74
CA HIS A 157 9.13 -10.56 -13.40
C HIS A 157 8.88 -9.53 -12.28
N GLN A 158 7.73 -8.85 -12.29
CA GLN A 158 7.38 -7.86 -11.26
C GLN A 158 7.15 -8.49 -9.87
N ALA A 159 6.65 -9.72 -9.83
CA ALA A 159 6.49 -10.48 -8.58
C ALA A 159 7.82 -11.09 -8.12
N ASN A 160 8.61 -11.64 -9.06
CA ASN A 160 9.88 -12.30 -8.78
C ASN A 160 10.96 -11.33 -8.29
N MET A 161 10.96 -10.08 -8.75
CA MET A 161 11.85 -9.02 -8.26
C MET A 161 11.78 -8.87 -6.73
N LEU A 162 10.60 -9.10 -6.14
CA LEU A 162 10.36 -9.03 -4.69
C LEU A 162 10.45 -10.41 -3.99
N GLY A 163 10.76 -11.49 -4.72
CA GLY A 163 10.78 -12.84 -4.17
C GLY A 163 9.38 -13.42 -3.84
N VAL A 164 8.31 -12.85 -4.39
CA VAL A 164 6.92 -13.30 -4.14
C VAL A 164 6.67 -14.76 -4.54
N PRO A 165 7.20 -15.30 -5.66
CA PRO A 165 7.04 -16.71 -5.97
C PRO A 165 7.54 -17.65 -4.87
N LEU A 166 8.64 -17.31 -4.20
CA LEU A 166 9.16 -18.09 -3.07
C LEU A 166 8.21 -18.06 -1.86
N LEU A 167 7.63 -16.88 -1.53
CA LEU A 167 6.60 -16.78 -0.50
C LEU A 167 5.39 -17.65 -0.84
N HIS A 168 4.96 -17.64 -2.10
CA HIS A 168 3.82 -18.44 -2.55
C HIS A 168 4.10 -19.95 -2.51
N GLU A 169 5.32 -20.40 -2.85
CA GLU A 169 5.75 -21.80 -2.68
C GLU A 169 5.71 -22.24 -1.22
N GLU A 170 6.13 -21.37 -0.30
CA GLU A 170 6.11 -21.62 1.14
C GLU A 170 4.69 -21.56 1.75
N GLY A 171 3.68 -21.24 0.94
CA GLY A 171 2.28 -21.22 1.35
C GLY A 171 1.77 -19.85 1.77
N PHE A 172 2.58 -18.79 1.68
CA PHE A 172 2.22 -17.43 2.07
C PHE A 172 1.69 -16.64 0.87
N ARG A 173 0.37 -16.54 0.72
CA ARG A 173 -0.33 -15.90 -0.40
C ARG A 173 -1.25 -14.75 0.04
N GLY A 174 -1.11 -14.33 1.31
CA GLY A 174 -1.89 -13.27 1.95
C GLY A 174 -3.13 -13.77 2.71
N GLU A 175 -3.30 -15.11 2.92
CA GLU A 175 -4.43 -15.63 3.70
C GLU A 175 -4.48 -15.01 5.11
N GLY A 176 -5.69 -14.59 5.51
CA GLY A 176 -5.91 -13.97 6.82
C GLY A 176 -5.62 -12.46 6.88
N ILE A 177 -4.79 -11.94 5.97
CA ILE A 177 -4.48 -10.50 5.86
C ILE A 177 -5.61 -9.79 5.10
N ALA A 178 -5.97 -8.58 5.51
CA ALA A 178 -6.95 -7.73 4.84
C ALA A 178 -6.28 -6.45 4.33
N ILE A 179 -6.40 -6.20 3.02
CA ILE A 179 -5.85 -5.02 2.34
C ILE A 179 -7.01 -4.10 1.97
N ALA A 180 -7.00 -2.87 2.47
CA ALA A 180 -7.89 -1.81 2.02
C ALA A 180 -7.23 -1.06 0.85
N VAL A 181 -7.91 -1.00 -0.28
CA VAL A 181 -7.41 -0.36 -1.52
C VAL A 181 -8.19 0.92 -1.75
N PHE A 182 -7.50 2.06 -1.74
CA PHE A 182 -8.07 3.39 -1.97
C PHE A 182 -7.74 3.87 -3.38
N ASP A 183 -8.77 4.19 -4.16
CA ASP A 183 -8.59 4.56 -5.57
C ASP A 183 -9.81 5.33 -6.12
N ALA A 184 -9.83 5.60 -7.41
CA ALA A 184 -10.89 6.36 -8.10
C ALA A 184 -12.04 5.50 -8.67
N GLY A 185 -12.06 4.17 -8.37
CA GLY A 185 -13.07 3.22 -8.83
C GLY A 185 -12.50 1.89 -9.28
N PHE A 186 -13.37 0.88 -9.42
CA PHE A 186 -12.98 -0.51 -9.71
C PHE A 186 -13.88 -1.15 -10.79
N PRO A 187 -14.11 -0.50 -11.95
CA PRO A 187 -14.99 -1.05 -12.98
C PRO A 187 -14.47 -2.38 -13.50
N GLY A 188 -15.38 -3.35 -13.65
CA GLY A 188 -15.08 -4.68 -14.16
C GLY A 188 -14.57 -5.69 -13.14
N VAL A 189 -14.13 -5.28 -11.94
CA VAL A 189 -13.61 -6.20 -10.92
C VAL A 189 -14.62 -7.30 -10.58
N ASN A 190 -15.90 -6.98 -10.56
CA ASN A 190 -16.98 -7.93 -10.26
C ASN A 190 -17.37 -8.84 -11.45
N SER A 191 -16.71 -8.73 -12.60
CA SER A 191 -17.04 -9.49 -13.81
C SER A 191 -15.84 -10.10 -14.54
N ILE A 192 -14.63 -9.61 -14.30
CA ILE A 192 -13.40 -10.12 -14.92
C ILE A 192 -13.04 -11.48 -14.32
N PRO A 193 -12.80 -12.55 -15.16
CA PRO A 193 -12.51 -13.89 -14.68
C PRO A 193 -11.36 -13.97 -13.66
N ALA A 194 -10.29 -13.21 -13.86
CA ALA A 194 -9.14 -13.18 -12.97
C ALA A 194 -9.45 -12.73 -11.53
N PHE A 195 -10.61 -12.12 -11.29
CA PHE A 195 -11.08 -11.73 -9.94
C PHE A 195 -12.22 -12.60 -9.42
N SER A 196 -12.72 -13.57 -10.19
CA SER A 196 -13.90 -14.38 -9.82
C SER A 196 -13.73 -15.09 -8.46
N HIS A 197 -12.51 -15.57 -8.16
CA HIS A 197 -12.18 -16.22 -6.89
C HIS A 197 -12.38 -15.30 -5.67
N LEU A 198 -12.23 -13.97 -5.81
CA LEU A 198 -12.47 -13.00 -4.73
C LEU A 198 -13.92 -13.05 -4.24
N PHE A 199 -14.87 -13.24 -5.16
CA PHE A 199 -16.30 -13.32 -4.86
C PHE A 199 -16.71 -14.72 -4.43
N GLN A 200 -16.20 -15.76 -5.11
CA GLN A 200 -16.45 -17.16 -4.77
C GLN A 200 -15.98 -17.49 -3.35
N ASN A 201 -14.83 -16.96 -2.93
CA ASN A 201 -14.23 -17.21 -1.63
C ASN A 201 -14.59 -16.13 -0.60
N ASN A 202 -15.51 -15.22 -0.93
CA ASN A 202 -15.88 -14.10 -0.06
C ASN A 202 -14.66 -13.30 0.45
N GLN A 203 -13.70 -13.00 -0.44
CA GLN A 203 -12.48 -12.23 -0.11
C GLN A 203 -12.73 -10.71 -0.20
N VAL A 204 -13.73 -10.22 -0.93
CA VAL A 204 -14.16 -8.82 -0.88
C VAL A 204 -15.03 -8.63 0.36
N LYS A 205 -14.48 -7.97 1.39
CA LYS A 205 -15.11 -7.82 2.71
C LYS A 205 -15.99 -6.59 2.85
N ALA A 206 -15.65 -5.53 2.12
CA ALA A 206 -16.43 -4.29 2.08
C ALA A 206 -16.14 -3.50 0.81
N THR A 207 -17.14 -2.72 0.39
CA THR A 207 -17.00 -1.72 -0.67
C THR A 207 -17.69 -0.45 -0.24
N PHE A 208 -17.11 0.74 -0.55
CA PHE A 208 -17.79 2.01 -0.32
C PHE A 208 -17.21 3.13 -1.19
N ASP A 209 -18.08 3.91 -1.81
CA ASP A 209 -17.78 5.12 -2.57
C ASP A 209 -17.96 6.35 -1.66
N PHE A 210 -16.86 6.91 -1.15
CA PHE A 210 -16.88 8.09 -0.29
C PHE A 210 -17.23 9.38 -1.04
N VAL A 211 -17.07 9.39 -2.36
CA VAL A 211 -17.43 10.55 -3.20
C VAL A 211 -18.96 10.65 -3.38
N LYS A 212 -19.61 9.50 -3.65
CA LYS A 212 -21.07 9.43 -3.90
C LYS A 212 -21.89 8.96 -2.69
N LYS A 213 -21.25 8.45 -1.65
CA LYS A 213 -21.90 7.82 -0.48
C LYS A 213 -22.72 6.59 -0.87
N ASP A 214 -22.14 5.72 -1.66
CA ASP A 214 -22.77 4.55 -2.25
C ASP A 214 -21.91 3.30 -1.98
N PRO A 215 -22.47 2.11 -1.71
CA PRO A 215 -21.68 0.88 -1.61
C PRO A 215 -21.09 0.41 -2.95
N ASN A 216 -21.59 0.89 -4.09
CA ASN A 216 -21.11 0.47 -5.42
C ASN A 216 -19.84 1.22 -5.83
N VAL A 217 -18.74 0.48 -5.96
CA VAL A 217 -17.43 0.97 -6.41
C VAL A 217 -17.04 0.49 -7.82
N TYR A 218 -17.86 -0.36 -8.44
CA TYR A 218 -17.56 -1.02 -9.72
C TYR A 218 -17.86 -0.13 -10.94
N ALA A 219 -17.51 1.14 -10.81
CA ALA A 219 -17.71 2.17 -11.83
C ALA A 219 -16.56 3.19 -11.76
N ASN A 220 -16.67 4.26 -12.56
CA ASN A 220 -15.78 5.40 -12.63
C ASN A 220 -14.40 5.08 -13.23
N SER A 221 -13.28 5.43 -12.61
CA SER A 221 -11.95 5.25 -13.19
C SER A 221 -11.50 3.78 -13.16
N ALA A 222 -10.90 3.32 -14.26
CA ALA A 222 -10.31 1.99 -14.35
C ALA A 222 -8.96 1.85 -13.64
N HIS A 223 -8.43 2.94 -13.05
CA HIS A 223 -7.13 2.94 -12.40
C HIS A 223 -7.09 1.95 -11.23
N GLY A 224 -8.10 1.95 -10.36
CA GLY A 224 -8.17 1.02 -9.23
C GLY A 224 -8.31 -0.45 -9.65
N THR A 225 -8.94 -0.75 -10.80
CA THR A 225 -8.95 -2.11 -11.36
C THR A 225 -7.53 -2.56 -11.73
N ALA A 226 -6.77 -1.69 -12.40
CA ALA A 226 -5.39 -1.97 -12.77
C ALA A 226 -4.50 -2.13 -11.52
N VAL A 227 -4.65 -1.25 -10.53
CA VAL A 227 -3.98 -1.33 -9.22
C VAL A 227 -4.30 -2.65 -8.52
N LEU A 228 -5.58 -2.99 -8.36
CA LEU A 228 -6.00 -4.22 -7.70
C LEU A 228 -5.48 -5.47 -8.40
N SER A 229 -5.37 -5.45 -9.74
CA SER A 229 -4.91 -6.60 -10.51
C SER A 229 -3.50 -7.06 -10.12
N THR A 230 -2.62 -6.13 -9.75
CA THR A 230 -1.23 -6.44 -9.38
C THR A 230 -1.13 -7.23 -8.07
N MET A 231 -2.13 -7.11 -7.20
CA MET A 231 -2.22 -7.84 -5.92
C MET A 231 -3.12 -9.05 -5.99
N ALA A 232 -4.30 -8.90 -6.61
CA ALA A 232 -5.44 -9.78 -6.42
C ALA A 232 -5.80 -10.65 -7.62
N ALA A 233 -5.27 -10.40 -8.81
CA ALA A 233 -5.58 -11.22 -9.98
C ALA A 233 -5.12 -12.67 -9.78
N TYR A 234 -5.94 -13.63 -10.23
CA TYR A 234 -5.55 -15.04 -10.26
C TYR A 234 -6.07 -15.70 -11.55
N GLU A 235 -5.24 -15.69 -12.55
CA GLU A 235 -5.45 -16.35 -13.83
C GLU A 235 -4.11 -16.94 -14.29
N PRO A 236 -3.81 -18.20 -13.88
CA PRO A 236 -2.56 -18.86 -14.22
C PRO A 236 -2.28 -18.85 -15.72
N GLY A 237 -1.05 -18.53 -16.10
CA GLY A 237 -0.63 -18.33 -17.50
C GLY A 237 -0.87 -16.92 -18.03
N LEU A 238 -1.73 -16.11 -17.40
CA LEU A 238 -1.97 -14.73 -17.77
C LEU A 238 -1.40 -13.75 -16.74
N MET A 239 -1.88 -13.83 -15.50
CA MET A 239 -1.44 -12.95 -14.39
C MET A 239 -1.81 -13.56 -13.04
N VAL A 240 -0.82 -13.65 -12.14
CA VAL A 240 -1.02 -13.96 -10.72
C VAL A 240 -0.53 -12.78 -9.90
N GLY A 241 -1.43 -12.18 -9.15
CA GLY A 241 -1.15 -11.06 -8.25
C GLY A 241 -0.36 -11.49 -7.01
N THR A 242 0.29 -10.51 -6.38
CA THR A 242 1.24 -10.74 -5.28
C THR A 242 0.59 -11.18 -3.97
N ALA A 243 -0.75 -11.08 -3.81
CA ALA A 243 -1.50 -11.52 -2.63
C ALA A 243 -2.91 -12.00 -2.98
N TYR A 244 -3.05 -12.87 -3.99
CA TYR A 244 -4.35 -13.26 -4.53
C TYR A 244 -5.28 -13.99 -3.56
N LYS A 245 -4.79 -14.41 -2.40
CA LYS A 245 -5.61 -15.01 -1.32
C LYS A 245 -5.86 -14.07 -0.13
N ALA A 246 -5.40 -12.82 -0.19
CA ALA A 246 -5.75 -11.81 0.81
C ALA A 246 -7.24 -11.45 0.76
N ASN A 247 -7.76 -10.88 1.83
CA ASN A 247 -9.06 -10.23 1.84
C ASN A 247 -8.92 -8.78 1.39
N TYR A 248 -9.93 -8.24 0.72
CA TYR A 248 -9.90 -6.90 0.17
C TYR A 248 -11.08 -6.04 0.65
N LEU A 249 -10.80 -4.78 0.94
CA LEU A 249 -11.79 -3.72 1.11
C LEU A 249 -11.54 -2.70 0.00
N LEU A 250 -12.54 -2.41 -0.82
CA LEU A 250 -12.37 -1.55 -1.99
C LEU A 250 -13.10 -0.23 -1.75
N PHE A 251 -12.35 0.88 -1.68
CA PHE A 251 -12.89 2.18 -1.36
C PHE A 251 -12.58 3.19 -2.47
N ARG A 252 -13.64 3.82 -2.99
CA ARG A 252 -13.46 4.97 -3.87
C ARG A 252 -13.36 6.23 -3.03
N THR A 253 -12.19 6.88 -3.08
CA THR A 253 -11.89 8.13 -2.36
C THR A 253 -11.77 9.32 -3.30
N GLU A 254 -11.53 9.06 -4.61
CA GLU A 254 -11.19 10.07 -5.61
C GLU A 254 -12.32 10.33 -6.60
N ASP A 255 -12.47 11.60 -6.98
CA ASP A 255 -13.21 12.00 -8.16
C ASP A 255 -12.23 12.28 -9.31
N ALA A 256 -12.06 11.32 -10.23
CA ALA A 256 -11.11 11.43 -11.33
C ALA A 256 -11.32 12.65 -12.26
N ALA A 257 -12.44 13.37 -12.13
CA ALA A 257 -12.75 14.55 -12.92
C ALA A 257 -12.20 15.85 -12.30
N THR A 258 -11.89 15.87 -11.00
CA THR A 258 -11.47 17.06 -10.25
C THR A 258 -10.45 16.68 -9.18
N GLU A 259 -9.69 17.66 -8.68
CA GLU A 259 -8.72 17.48 -7.58
C GLU A 259 -8.99 18.54 -6.51
N HIS A 260 -9.54 18.14 -5.35
CA HIS A 260 -9.89 19.06 -4.27
C HIS A 260 -9.52 18.49 -2.89
N ASN A 261 -9.26 19.36 -1.91
CA ASN A 261 -8.90 18.94 -0.54
C ASN A 261 -9.96 18.02 0.14
N ILE A 262 -11.18 17.95 -0.39
CA ILE A 262 -12.19 16.99 0.09
C ILE A 262 -11.75 15.53 -0.12
N GLU A 263 -10.90 15.24 -1.11
CA GLU A 263 -10.40 13.90 -1.40
C GLU A 263 -9.47 13.40 -0.29
N GLU A 264 -8.69 14.29 0.32
CA GLU A 264 -7.90 13.96 1.52
C GLU A 264 -8.79 13.56 2.71
N VAL A 265 -9.98 14.20 2.83
CA VAL A 265 -10.97 13.84 3.84
C VAL A 265 -11.67 12.52 3.51
N ASN A 266 -11.98 12.25 2.24
CA ASN A 266 -12.49 10.94 1.82
C ASN A 266 -11.47 9.84 2.16
N TRP A 267 -10.17 10.10 1.95
CA TRP A 267 -9.08 9.20 2.33
C TRP A 267 -9.07 8.94 3.85
N LEU A 268 -9.17 9.99 4.67
CA LEU A 268 -9.28 9.90 6.13
C LEU A 268 -10.46 9.01 6.56
N LEU A 269 -11.64 9.23 5.97
CA LEU A 269 -12.85 8.49 6.30
C LEU A 269 -12.75 7.01 5.86
N ALA A 270 -12.13 6.76 4.71
CA ALA A 270 -11.83 5.42 4.23
C ALA A 270 -10.86 4.68 5.18
N ALA A 271 -9.83 5.38 5.69
CA ALA A 271 -8.89 4.83 6.66
C ALA A 271 -9.57 4.51 8.00
N GLU A 272 -10.47 5.38 8.48
CA GLU A 272 -11.30 5.12 9.67
C GLU A 272 -12.22 3.92 9.48
N PHE A 273 -12.81 3.76 8.29
CA PHE A 273 -13.62 2.59 7.96
C PHE A 273 -12.77 1.33 7.91
N ALA A 274 -11.63 1.37 7.22
CA ALA A 274 -10.68 0.25 7.14
C ALA A 274 -10.22 -0.21 8.53
N ASP A 275 -9.90 0.73 9.42
CA ASP A 275 -9.56 0.45 10.81
C ASP A 275 -10.70 -0.27 11.54
N SER A 276 -11.91 0.27 11.48
CA SER A 276 -13.08 -0.33 12.14
C SER A 276 -13.41 -1.72 11.62
N ALA A 277 -13.29 -1.93 10.31
CA ALA A 277 -13.54 -3.21 9.66
C ALA A 277 -12.43 -4.24 9.92
N GLY A 278 -11.26 -3.81 10.40
CA GLY A 278 -10.13 -4.66 10.73
C GLY A 278 -9.19 -4.94 9.55
N ALA A 279 -8.97 -3.96 8.67
CA ALA A 279 -7.90 -4.03 7.69
C ALA A 279 -6.53 -4.11 8.38
N ASP A 280 -5.61 -4.84 7.82
CA ASP A 280 -4.21 -4.95 8.27
C ASP A 280 -3.31 -3.99 7.47
N ILE A 281 -3.61 -3.81 6.17
CA ILE A 281 -2.82 -3.00 5.25
C ILE A 281 -3.74 -2.00 4.55
N ILE A 282 -3.26 -0.78 4.33
CA ILE A 282 -3.82 0.17 3.37
C ILE A 282 -2.88 0.22 2.17
N ASN A 283 -3.40 0.06 0.95
CA ASN A 283 -2.73 0.43 -0.29
C ASN A 283 -3.33 1.71 -0.84
N SER A 284 -2.53 2.77 -0.93
CA SER A 284 -2.90 4.06 -1.47
C SER A 284 -2.03 4.38 -2.70
N SER A 285 -2.62 4.20 -3.89
CA SER A 285 -1.98 4.54 -5.16
C SER A 285 -2.29 5.98 -5.58
N LEU A 286 -2.29 6.89 -4.61
CA LEU A 286 -2.75 8.27 -4.69
C LEU A 286 -1.66 9.24 -4.23
N GLY A 287 -1.77 10.51 -4.61
CA GLY A 287 -0.84 11.53 -4.15
C GLY A 287 -1.36 12.94 -4.40
N TYR A 288 -1.23 13.81 -3.39
CA TYR A 288 -1.76 15.15 -3.39
C TYR A 288 -0.65 16.19 -3.32
N THR A 289 -0.65 17.13 -4.27
CA THR A 289 0.26 18.28 -4.31
C THR A 289 -0.44 19.53 -4.83
N ALA A 290 -1.06 19.42 -6.00
CA ALA A 290 -1.77 20.51 -6.66
C ALA A 290 -3.27 20.22 -6.69
N PHE A 291 -4.06 21.21 -6.37
CA PHE A 291 -5.51 21.14 -6.36
C PHE A 291 -6.10 22.15 -7.35
N ASP A 292 -7.30 21.84 -7.83
CA ASP A 292 -8.07 22.75 -8.66
C ASP A 292 -8.56 23.96 -7.83
N PRO A 293 -8.54 25.18 -8.40
CA PRO A 293 -9.07 26.35 -7.71
C PRO A 293 -10.55 26.14 -7.31
N PRO A 294 -10.97 26.67 -6.15
CA PRO A 294 -10.22 27.52 -5.20
C PRO A 294 -9.54 26.74 -4.07
N SER A 295 -9.36 25.41 -4.22
CA SER A 295 -8.61 24.63 -3.24
C SER A 295 -7.15 25.08 -3.19
N THR A 296 -6.53 24.98 -2.00
CA THR A 296 -5.14 25.41 -1.81
C THR A 296 -4.20 24.27 -2.09
N SER A 297 -3.33 24.43 -3.09
CA SER A 297 -2.25 23.52 -3.41
C SER A 297 -1.15 23.58 -2.35
N TYR A 298 -0.46 22.45 -2.15
CA TYR A 298 0.66 22.35 -1.24
C TYR A 298 1.95 22.90 -1.87
N THR A 299 2.85 23.32 -1.02
CA THR A 299 4.24 23.68 -1.34
C THR A 299 5.17 22.63 -0.75
N TYR A 300 6.43 22.58 -1.20
CA TYR A 300 7.35 21.58 -0.68
C TYR A 300 7.53 21.62 0.86
N PRO A 301 7.59 22.79 1.55
CA PRO A 301 7.61 22.86 3.00
C PRO A 301 6.43 22.18 3.72
N ASP A 302 5.30 21.98 3.04
CA ASP A 302 4.13 21.31 3.62
C ASP A 302 4.31 19.79 3.71
N LEU A 303 5.29 19.22 2.98
CA LEU A 303 5.58 17.78 2.97
C LEU A 303 6.57 17.41 4.09
N ASN A 304 6.19 17.69 5.32
CA ASN A 304 7.01 17.55 6.52
C ASN A 304 6.50 16.50 7.52
N GLY A 305 5.65 15.59 7.08
CA GLY A 305 5.04 14.56 7.92
C GLY A 305 3.87 15.00 8.79
N ASN A 306 3.56 16.31 8.87
CA ASN A 306 2.59 16.80 9.86
C ASN A 306 1.55 17.80 9.34
N THR A 307 1.73 18.38 8.15
CA THR A 307 0.92 19.52 7.70
C THR A 307 -0.35 19.08 7.01
N THR A 308 -0.29 18.19 6.02
CA THR A 308 -1.44 17.87 5.18
C THR A 308 -2.49 17.03 5.93
N ILE A 309 -3.75 17.11 5.51
CA ILE A 309 -4.84 16.33 6.10
C ILE A 309 -4.54 14.84 5.94
N VAL A 310 -4.18 14.44 4.72
CA VAL A 310 -3.98 13.03 4.38
C VAL A 310 -2.73 12.44 5.04
N THR A 311 -1.65 13.21 5.21
CA THR A 311 -0.44 12.77 5.90
C THR A 311 -0.72 12.47 7.36
N ARG A 312 -1.41 13.38 8.07
CA ARG A 312 -1.84 13.15 9.46
C ARG A 312 -2.80 11.96 9.58
N ALA A 313 -3.68 11.77 8.58
CA ALA A 313 -4.58 10.61 8.55
C ALA A 313 -3.81 9.29 8.37
N ALA A 314 -2.76 9.28 7.56
CA ALA A 314 -1.92 8.11 7.32
C ALA A 314 -1.15 7.69 8.57
N ASP A 315 -0.57 8.64 9.30
CA ASP A 315 0.09 8.34 10.59
C ASP A 315 -0.90 7.87 11.66
N LEU A 316 -2.12 8.43 11.69
CA LEU A 316 -3.17 7.94 12.57
C LEU A 316 -3.59 6.51 12.21
N ALA A 317 -3.66 6.17 10.91
CA ALA A 317 -3.92 4.81 10.45
C ALA A 317 -2.83 3.85 10.92
N ALA A 318 -1.56 4.23 10.75
CA ALA A 318 -0.42 3.45 11.23
C ALA A 318 -0.44 3.27 12.76
N ALA A 319 -0.79 4.32 13.51
CA ALA A 319 -0.92 4.27 14.97
C ALA A 319 -2.01 3.31 15.47
N THR A 320 -2.95 2.88 14.61
CA THR A 320 -3.94 1.83 14.94
C THR A 320 -3.45 0.41 14.65
N GLY A 321 -2.21 0.27 14.16
CA GLY A 321 -1.57 -1.00 13.85
C GLY A 321 -1.76 -1.46 12.40
N MET A 322 -2.29 -0.63 11.50
CA MET A 322 -2.28 -0.88 10.06
C MET A 322 -0.93 -0.51 9.47
N LEU A 323 -0.45 -1.26 8.47
CA LEU A 323 0.69 -0.84 7.66
C LEU A 323 0.17 -0.10 6.44
N VAL A 324 0.56 1.17 6.30
CA VAL A 324 0.11 2.02 5.21
C VAL A 324 1.16 2.03 4.11
N VAL A 325 0.82 1.50 2.94
CA VAL A 325 1.68 1.47 1.74
C VAL A 325 1.21 2.56 0.79
N VAL A 326 2.10 3.49 0.45
CA VAL A 326 1.78 4.68 -0.35
C VAL A 326 2.72 4.80 -1.54
N SER A 327 2.18 5.16 -2.70
CA SER A 327 2.96 5.53 -3.88
C SER A 327 3.76 6.80 -3.64
N ALA A 328 5.03 6.84 -4.06
CA ALA A 328 5.88 8.02 -3.90
C ALA A 328 5.41 9.24 -4.70
N GLY A 329 4.70 9.01 -5.82
CA GLY A 329 4.30 10.04 -6.78
C GLY A 329 5.02 9.90 -8.13
N ASN A 330 4.53 10.60 -9.15
CA ASN A 330 5.02 10.50 -10.53
C ASN A 330 5.53 11.86 -11.04
N GLU A 331 6.19 12.59 -10.15
CA GLU A 331 6.65 13.95 -10.39
C GLU A 331 8.15 14.06 -10.67
N GLY A 332 8.89 12.96 -10.66
CA GLY A 332 10.37 12.93 -10.74
C GLY A 332 10.98 13.65 -11.93
N ASN A 333 10.31 13.65 -13.08
CA ASN A 333 10.70 14.36 -14.31
C ASN A 333 9.88 15.63 -14.59
N LYS A 334 9.12 16.12 -13.59
CA LYS A 334 8.32 17.36 -13.65
C LYS A 334 8.91 18.43 -12.73
N ALA A 335 8.36 19.65 -12.79
CA ALA A 335 8.83 20.78 -11.99
C ALA A 335 8.72 20.54 -10.46
N TRP A 336 7.72 19.78 -10.01
CA TRP A 336 7.56 19.43 -8.59
C TRP A 336 8.68 18.51 -8.10
N ARG A 337 9.03 17.46 -8.83
CA ARG A 337 10.09 16.49 -8.60
C ARG A 337 9.94 15.61 -7.35
N TYR A 338 9.47 16.14 -6.24
CA TYR A 338 9.44 15.48 -4.94
C TYR A 338 8.26 14.53 -4.77
N ILE A 339 8.28 13.76 -3.68
CA ILE A 339 7.15 12.93 -3.26
C ILE A 339 5.88 13.78 -3.09
N SER A 340 4.72 13.14 -3.06
CA SER A 340 3.42 13.77 -2.81
C SER A 340 2.80 13.27 -1.52
N ALA A 341 2.01 14.10 -0.80
CA ALA A 341 1.28 13.64 0.38
C ALA A 341 0.32 12.48 0.00
N PRO A 342 0.19 11.42 0.84
CA PRO A 342 0.77 11.23 2.16
C PRO A 342 2.10 10.46 2.18
N ALA A 343 2.87 10.41 1.08
CA ALA A 343 4.15 9.70 1.03
C ALA A 343 5.20 10.32 1.96
N ASP A 344 4.99 11.56 2.42
CA ASP A 344 5.81 12.25 3.40
C ASP A 344 5.51 11.86 4.85
N ALA A 345 4.46 11.08 5.13
CA ALA A 345 4.10 10.65 6.48
C ALA A 345 5.23 9.83 7.14
N ASP A 346 5.32 9.91 8.48
CA ASP A 346 6.39 9.30 9.28
C ASP A 346 6.31 7.78 9.30
N SER A 347 5.10 7.27 9.45
CA SER A 347 4.82 5.87 9.78
C SER A 347 4.29 5.07 8.58
N VAL A 348 4.56 5.50 7.34
CA VAL A 348 4.11 4.83 6.11
C VAL A 348 5.28 4.23 5.34
N LEU A 349 5.00 3.17 4.60
CA LEU A 349 5.90 2.58 3.62
C LEU A 349 5.70 3.27 2.26
N THR A 350 6.56 4.22 1.93
CA THR A 350 6.54 4.93 0.65
C THR A 350 7.27 4.15 -0.41
N VAL A 351 6.61 3.88 -1.54
CA VAL A 351 7.14 3.02 -2.60
C VAL A 351 7.37 3.81 -3.89
N GLY A 352 8.63 3.93 -4.29
CA GLY A 352 9.04 4.47 -5.58
C GLY A 352 8.99 3.40 -6.69
N ALA A 353 9.30 3.81 -7.91
CA ALA A 353 9.26 2.94 -9.09
C ALA A 353 10.64 2.71 -9.72
N VAL A 354 10.87 1.46 -10.14
CA VAL A 354 12.00 1.05 -10.98
C VAL A 354 11.50 0.35 -12.25
N ASP A 355 12.42 0.19 -13.24
CA ASP A 355 12.22 -0.67 -14.41
C ASP A 355 12.49 -2.15 -14.08
N SER A 356 12.42 -3.02 -15.09
CA SER A 356 12.70 -4.45 -14.97
C SER A 356 14.16 -4.80 -14.64
N LEU A 357 15.08 -3.87 -14.75
CA LEU A 357 16.50 -4.00 -14.40
C LEU A 357 16.84 -3.34 -13.06
N ALA A 358 15.81 -2.96 -12.28
CA ALA A 358 15.93 -2.23 -11.02
C ALA A 358 16.56 -0.82 -11.15
N ASN A 359 16.59 -0.22 -12.35
CA ASN A 359 16.98 1.16 -12.51
C ASN A 359 15.82 2.08 -12.10
N HIS A 360 16.13 3.20 -11.43
CA HIS A 360 15.14 4.20 -11.06
C HIS A 360 14.35 4.69 -12.28
N ALA A 361 13.02 4.63 -12.20
CA ALA A 361 12.14 5.12 -13.25
C ALA A 361 12.10 6.66 -13.23
N VAL A 362 12.38 7.30 -14.34
CA VAL A 362 12.57 8.76 -14.44
C VAL A 362 11.39 9.59 -13.93
N PHE A 363 10.19 9.03 -13.94
CA PHE A 363 8.98 9.67 -13.42
C PHE A 363 8.83 9.51 -11.90
N SER A 364 9.48 8.50 -11.29
CA SER A 364 9.33 8.24 -9.85
C SER A 364 9.82 9.43 -9.04
N SER A 365 8.97 9.93 -8.15
CA SER A 365 9.27 11.07 -7.29
C SER A 365 10.43 10.80 -6.34
N TYR A 366 11.17 11.84 -6.03
CA TYR A 366 12.35 11.82 -5.16
C TYR A 366 12.02 12.35 -3.75
N GLY A 367 12.77 11.90 -2.77
CA GLY A 367 12.95 12.63 -1.52
C GLY A 367 13.99 13.78 -1.63
N PRO A 368 14.39 14.34 -0.49
CA PRO A 368 13.89 14.05 0.85
C PRO A 368 12.47 14.57 1.09
N THR A 369 11.93 14.31 2.28
CA THR A 369 10.82 15.13 2.82
C THR A 369 11.32 16.52 3.14
N ALA A 370 10.41 17.47 3.40
CA ALA A 370 10.80 18.85 3.75
C ALA A 370 11.54 18.94 5.10
N ASP A 371 11.39 17.94 5.96
CA ASP A 371 12.12 17.74 7.22
C ASP A 371 13.29 16.74 7.08
N GLU A 372 13.78 16.53 5.84
CA GLU A 372 15.02 15.82 5.48
C GLU A 372 15.03 14.29 5.69
N ARG A 373 13.87 13.63 5.89
CA ARG A 373 13.80 12.17 5.98
C ARG A 373 14.00 11.52 4.61
N ILE A 374 14.61 10.32 4.62
CA ILE A 374 14.76 9.50 3.42
C ILE A 374 13.38 9.00 2.97
N LYS A 375 13.00 9.38 1.77
CA LYS A 375 11.88 8.86 1.00
C LYS A 375 12.29 8.78 -0.49
N PRO A 376 11.71 7.86 -1.30
CA PRO A 376 10.85 6.77 -0.86
C PRO A 376 11.57 5.84 0.11
N ASP A 377 10.83 4.98 0.84
CA ASP A 377 11.45 3.96 1.69
C ASP A 377 12.09 2.88 0.84
N VAL A 378 11.33 2.35 -0.11
CA VAL A 378 11.74 1.25 -0.99
C VAL A 378 11.22 1.46 -2.40
N VAL A 379 11.63 0.61 -3.33
CA VAL A 379 11.14 0.64 -4.71
C VAL A 379 10.72 -0.76 -5.17
N ALA A 380 9.79 -0.80 -6.13
CA ALA A 380 9.40 -2.00 -6.85
C ALA A 380 9.19 -1.69 -8.34
N MET A 381 8.96 -2.71 -9.17
CA MET A 381 8.70 -2.50 -10.59
C MET A 381 7.43 -1.68 -10.78
N GLY A 382 7.57 -0.49 -11.35
CA GLY A 382 6.47 0.44 -11.66
C GLY A 382 6.57 0.97 -13.08
N GLN A 383 7.68 0.73 -13.78
CA GLN A 383 7.82 1.06 -15.19
C GLN A 383 7.50 -0.17 -16.04
N HIS A 384 6.50 -0.01 -16.93
CA HIS A 384 5.98 -1.10 -17.76
C HIS A 384 5.48 -2.33 -16.97
N ALA A 385 4.91 -2.10 -15.78
CA ALA A 385 4.28 -3.15 -14.99
C ALA A 385 3.06 -3.73 -15.72
N TYR A 386 2.87 -5.04 -15.63
CA TYR A 386 1.69 -5.70 -16.19
C TYR A 386 0.50 -5.50 -15.27
N VAL A 387 -0.64 -5.16 -15.87
CA VAL A 387 -1.92 -4.88 -15.21
C VAL A 387 -3.08 -5.40 -16.06
N LEU A 388 -4.25 -5.61 -15.44
CA LEU A 388 -5.49 -5.87 -16.15
C LEU A 388 -6.28 -4.57 -16.34
N SER A 389 -6.72 -4.33 -17.56
CA SER A 389 -7.70 -3.26 -17.85
C SER A 389 -9.08 -3.59 -17.28
N SER A 390 -9.99 -2.64 -17.25
CA SER A 390 -11.40 -2.85 -16.83
C SER A 390 -12.18 -3.83 -17.71
N SER A 391 -11.64 -4.22 -18.87
CA SER A 391 -12.17 -5.28 -19.74
C SER A 391 -11.48 -6.64 -19.54
N GLY A 392 -10.59 -6.79 -18.57
CA GLY A 392 -9.83 -8.01 -18.29
C GLY A 392 -8.65 -8.27 -19.23
N ARG A 393 -8.32 -7.35 -20.13
CA ARG A 393 -7.16 -7.51 -21.02
C ARG A 393 -5.88 -7.15 -20.30
N LEU A 394 -4.86 -8.01 -20.46
CA LEU A 394 -3.52 -7.73 -20.00
C LEU A 394 -2.91 -6.56 -20.78
N SER A 395 -2.31 -5.62 -20.09
CA SER A 395 -1.62 -4.46 -20.66
C SER A 395 -0.42 -4.08 -19.80
N ARG A 396 0.44 -3.19 -20.31
CA ARG A 396 1.53 -2.58 -19.52
C ARG A 396 1.14 -1.16 -19.15
N SER A 397 1.52 -0.78 -17.93
CA SER A 397 1.32 0.57 -17.44
C SER A 397 2.52 1.04 -16.64
N SER A 398 2.72 2.36 -16.53
CA SER A 398 3.83 2.94 -15.79
C SER A 398 3.33 3.93 -14.75
N GLY A 399 3.88 3.86 -13.54
CA GLY A 399 3.52 4.70 -12.41
C GLY A 399 3.90 4.05 -11.08
N THR A 400 4.20 4.86 -10.08
CA THR A 400 4.33 4.40 -8.69
C THR A 400 3.01 3.82 -8.16
N SER A 401 1.90 4.14 -8.81
CA SER A 401 0.58 3.51 -8.60
C SER A 401 0.58 1.98 -8.80
N PHE A 402 1.58 1.43 -9.48
CA PHE A 402 1.71 -0.02 -9.69
C PHE A 402 2.81 -0.64 -8.83
N SER A 403 3.93 0.05 -8.60
CA SER A 403 4.95 -0.43 -7.65
C SER A 403 4.42 -0.51 -6.22
N GLY A 404 3.61 0.45 -5.80
CA GLY A 404 2.94 0.45 -4.49
C GLY A 404 2.14 -0.83 -4.21
N PRO A 405 1.14 -1.18 -5.01
CA PRO A 405 0.35 -2.38 -4.79
C PRO A 405 1.13 -3.69 -4.98
N ILE A 406 2.07 -3.78 -5.93
CA ILE A 406 2.96 -4.96 -6.04
C ILE A 406 3.69 -5.17 -4.70
N MET A 407 4.19 -4.10 -4.07
CA MET A 407 4.79 -4.11 -2.75
C MET A 407 3.77 -4.46 -1.66
N ALA A 408 2.57 -3.87 -1.67
CA ALA A 408 1.54 -4.14 -0.65
C ALA A 408 1.14 -5.62 -0.60
N GLY A 409 1.09 -6.30 -1.75
CA GLY A 409 0.85 -7.73 -1.80
C GLY A 409 2.03 -8.55 -1.26
N MET A 410 3.28 -8.20 -1.58
CA MET A 410 4.46 -8.82 -0.97
C MET A 410 4.45 -8.63 0.55
N VAL A 411 4.12 -7.43 1.03
CA VAL A 411 3.96 -7.11 2.46
C VAL A 411 2.93 -8.01 3.12
N ALA A 412 1.79 -8.26 2.47
CA ALA A 412 0.75 -9.14 3.00
C ALA A 412 1.25 -10.58 3.18
N CYS A 413 1.97 -11.11 2.19
CA CYS A 413 2.57 -12.44 2.27
C CYS A 413 3.68 -12.51 3.35
N LEU A 414 4.53 -11.49 3.42
CA LEU A 414 5.59 -11.41 4.42
C LEU A 414 5.02 -11.28 5.84
N TRP A 415 3.92 -10.53 6.02
CA TRP A 415 3.25 -10.42 7.32
C TRP A 415 2.57 -11.74 7.72
N GLN A 416 1.95 -12.45 6.76
CA GLN A 416 1.44 -13.80 7.00
C GLN A 416 2.53 -14.74 7.50
N ALA A 417 3.74 -14.66 6.91
CA ALA A 417 4.91 -15.45 7.32
C ALA A 417 5.49 -15.03 8.67
N ASN A 418 5.23 -13.81 9.12
CA ASN A 418 5.81 -13.20 10.34
C ASN A 418 4.70 -12.53 11.17
N ALA A 419 3.66 -13.30 11.55
CA ALA A 419 2.46 -12.80 12.20
C ALA A 419 2.68 -12.11 13.56
N ASP A 420 3.82 -12.34 14.19
CA ASP A 420 4.19 -11.75 15.49
C ASP A 420 4.74 -10.32 15.36
N LEU A 421 5.13 -9.89 14.15
CA LEU A 421 5.66 -8.55 13.95
C LEU A 421 4.53 -7.50 14.03
N THR A 422 4.85 -6.37 14.65
CA THR A 422 4.00 -5.16 14.55
C THR A 422 4.15 -4.57 13.14
N ASN A 423 3.22 -3.67 12.77
CA ASN A 423 3.30 -2.96 11.49
C ASN A 423 4.65 -2.23 11.30
N MET A 424 5.15 -1.55 12.35
CA MET A 424 6.42 -0.81 12.28
C MET A 424 7.64 -1.73 12.24
N GLN A 425 7.60 -2.87 12.93
CA GLN A 425 8.67 -3.89 12.83
C GLN A 425 8.71 -4.50 11.43
N LEU A 426 7.54 -4.73 10.83
CA LEU A 426 7.44 -5.22 9.45
C LEU A 426 7.96 -4.18 8.46
N LEU A 427 7.61 -2.90 8.62
CA LEU A 427 8.13 -1.80 7.80
C LEU A 427 9.67 -1.78 7.84
N GLU A 428 10.24 -1.82 9.04
CA GLU A 428 11.70 -1.84 9.21
C GLU A 428 12.32 -3.11 8.60
N ARG A 429 11.67 -4.26 8.74
CA ARG A 429 12.10 -5.50 8.09
C ARG A 429 12.15 -5.38 6.57
N ILE A 430 11.17 -4.71 5.97
CA ILE A 430 11.12 -4.46 4.52
C ILE A 430 12.29 -3.57 4.08
N ARG A 431 12.61 -2.51 4.84
CA ARG A 431 13.79 -1.66 4.57
C ARG A 431 15.09 -2.48 4.61
N GLN A 432 15.22 -3.38 5.60
CA GLN A 432 16.39 -4.25 5.75
C GLN A 432 16.54 -5.28 4.62
N LEU A 433 15.44 -5.69 3.97
CA LEU A 433 15.47 -6.55 2.78
C LEU A 433 15.87 -5.81 1.50
N GLY A 434 15.96 -4.50 1.55
CA GLY A 434 16.25 -3.65 0.39
C GLY A 434 17.67 -3.85 -0.15
N SER A 435 17.81 -3.86 -1.47
CA SER A 435 19.09 -4.01 -2.17
C SER A 435 20.10 -2.89 -1.88
N ASN A 436 19.64 -1.78 -1.30
CA ASN A 436 20.44 -0.59 -0.93
C ASN A 436 20.36 -0.30 0.59
N ALA A 437 20.04 -1.30 1.41
CA ALA A 437 19.78 -1.12 2.84
C ALA A 437 20.97 -0.52 3.63
N SER A 438 22.20 -0.76 3.19
CA SER A 438 23.42 -0.24 3.84
C SER A 438 23.73 1.22 3.47
N ASN A 439 23.15 1.76 2.38
CA ASN A 439 23.43 3.12 1.91
C ASN A 439 22.19 3.75 1.25
N PRO A 440 21.09 3.96 2.00
CA PRO A 440 19.85 4.45 1.44
C PRO A 440 19.99 5.87 0.89
N ASN A 441 19.18 6.22 -0.12
CA ASN A 441 19.24 7.51 -0.80
C ASN A 441 17.84 8.03 -1.18
N PHE A 442 17.77 9.24 -1.72
CA PHE A 442 16.50 9.92 -2.03
C PHE A 442 15.85 9.51 -3.35
N SER A 443 16.42 8.60 -4.13
CA SER A 443 15.84 8.13 -5.39
C SER A 443 15.20 6.75 -5.28
N ILE A 444 15.86 5.82 -4.58
CA ILE A 444 15.41 4.43 -4.42
C ILE A 444 15.28 4.00 -2.95
N GLY A 445 15.50 4.92 -2.02
CA GLY A 445 15.46 4.61 -0.59
C GLY A 445 16.42 3.48 -0.23
N TYR A 446 15.91 2.49 0.48
CA TYR A 446 16.62 1.26 0.84
C TYR A 446 16.71 0.25 -0.33
N GLY A 447 16.25 0.61 -1.53
CA GLY A 447 16.30 -0.20 -2.74
C GLY A 447 15.11 -1.14 -2.91
N VAL A 448 15.30 -2.18 -3.73
CA VAL A 448 14.31 -3.23 -3.99
C VAL A 448 14.36 -4.25 -2.86
N PRO A 449 13.33 -4.39 -2.01
CA PRO A 449 13.29 -5.49 -1.04
C PRO A 449 12.99 -6.80 -1.76
N SER A 450 13.74 -7.82 -1.44
CA SER A 450 13.53 -9.16 -1.97
C SER A 450 13.44 -10.18 -0.85
N TYR A 451 12.38 -10.98 -0.86
CA TYR A 451 12.31 -12.17 -0.02
C TYR A 451 13.22 -13.23 -0.63
N GLU A 452 14.30 -13.49 0.07
CA GLU A 452 15.14 -14.63 -0.21
C GLU A 452 14.87 -15.68 0.87
N ARG A 453 14.74 -16.94 0.45
CA ARG A 453 14.76 -18.01 1.46
C ARG A 453 15.97 -17.75 2.35
N ASN A 454 15.73 -17.54 3.63
CA ASN A 454 16.83 -17.48 4.60
C ASN A 454 17.56 -18.82 4.55
N VAL A 455 18.55 -18.94 3.68
CA VAL A 455 19.44 -20.10 3.58
C VAL A 455 20.31 -20.20 4.85
N THR A 456 20.08 -19.31 5.83
CA THR A 456 20.62 -19.43 7.20
C THR A 456 19.71 -20.23 8.12
N ALA A 457 18.40 -20.33 7.83
CA ALA A 457 17.60 -21.43 8.35
C ALA A 457 17.78 -22.59 7.35
N ILE A 458 18.49 -23.62 7.73
CA ILE A 458 18.40 -24.94 7.10
C ILE A 458 16.90 -25.17 6.85
N PRO A 459 16.45 -25.39 5.59
CA PRO A 459 15.07 -25.79 5.39
C PRO A 459 14.84 -26.98 6.31
N LYS A 460 13.85 -26.90 7.20
CA LYS A 460 13.27 -28.06 7.84
C LYS A 460 12.45 -28.86 6.79
N LEU A 461 13.00 -28.98 5.60
CA LEU A 461 12.58 -29.88 4.54
C LEU A 461 13.41 -31.14 4.77
N PHE A 462 12.75 -32.09 5.38
CA PHE A 462 13.26 -33.35 5.86
C PHE A 462 13.94 -33.24 7.24
N SER A 463 13.16 -33.36 8.29
CA SER A 463 13.60 -33.69 9.67
C SER A 463 14.10 -35.12 9.74
N ASP A 464 14.97 -35.54 8.80
CA ASP A 464 15.62 -36.85 8.83
C ASP A 464 16.90 -36.83 9.65
N GLY A 465 17.27 -35.65 10.21
CA GLY A 465 18.45 -35.48 11.03
C GLY A 465 19.78 -35.41 10.27
N THR A 466 19.77 -35.25 8.92
CA THR A 466 21.01 -35.05 8.15
C THR A 466 21.58 -33.66 8.39
N THR A 467 22.81 -33.56 8.88
CA THR A 467 23.48 -32.30 9.22
C THR A 467 24.94 -32.28 8.75
N ILE A 468 25.48 -31.09 8.51
CA ILE A 468 26.89 -30.86 8.19
C ILE A 468 27.46 -29.84 9.18
N THR A 469 28.76 -30.00 9.53
CA THR A 469 29.44 -29.01 10.39
C THR A 469 29.34 -27.63 9.81
N ASN A 470 28.74 -26.68 10.54
CA ASN A 470 28.57 -25.29 10.12
C ASN A 470 28.51 -24.35 11.34
N PRO A 471 29.39 -23.35 11.48
CA PRO A 471 30.55 -23.12 10.61
C PRO A 471 31.67 -24.14 10.77
N VAL A 472 32.49 -24.31 9.75
CA VAL A 472 33.70 -25.10 9.77
C VAL A 472 34.86 -24.21 10.26
N THR A 473 35.30 -24.40 11.48
CA THR A 473 36.44 -23.69 12.07
C THR A 473 37.76 -24.47 11.88
N ASP A 474 37.66 -25.79 11.89
CA ASP A 474 38.80 -26.69 11.76
C ASP A 474 39.01 -27.18 10.33
N ARG A 475 39.92 -28.16 10.15
CA ARG A 475 40.19 -28.73 8.84
C ARG A 475 39.22 -29.82 8.42
N GLU A 476 38.35 -30.25 9.31
CA GLU A 476 37.42 -31.36 9.07
C GLU A 476 36.00 -30.86 8.85
N VAL A 477 35.37 -31.39 7.83
CA VAL A 477 33.96 -31.20 7.54
C VAL A 477 33.24 -32.51 7.84
N VAL A 478 32.45 -32.52 8.91
CA VAL A 478 31.73 -33.72 9.34
C VAL A 478 30.28 -33.65 8.86
N LEU A 479 29.87 -34.70 8.14
CA LEU A 479 28.51 -34.93 7.69
C LEU A 479 27.87 -35.99 8.59
N THR A 480 26.73 -35.67 9.21
CA THR A 480 25.92 -36.63 9.97
C THR A 480 24.70 -36.99 9.13
N MET A 481 24.54 -38.26 8.79
CA MET A 481 23.43 -38.75 7.98
C MET A 481 22.20 -39.00 8.85
N GLY A 482 21.04 -38.53 8.39
CA GLY A 482 19.76 -38.81 8.99
C GLY A 482 19.28 -40.24 8.76
N GLU A 483 18.20 -40.63 9.44
CA GLU A 483 17.71 -42.02 9.42
C GLU A 483 17.36 -42.51 8.01
N ASN A 484 16.86 -41.65 7.14
CA ASN A 484 16.49 -42.01 5.76
C ASN A 484 17.69 -42.39 4.86
N TRP A 485 18.92 -42.09 5.25
CA TRP A 485 20.13 -42.35 4.48
C TRP A 485 21.01 -43.46 5.04
N GLN A 486 20.74 -43.93 6.24
CA GLN A 486 21.64 -44.84 6.95
C GLN A 486 21.77 -46.22 6.32
N LEU A 487 20.76 -46.65 5.57
CA LEU A 487 20.70 -47.99 4.94
C LEU A 487 21.20 -48.01 3.50
N GLU A 488 21.55 -46.86 2.92
CA GLU A 488 21.95 -46.73 1.52
C GLU A 488 23.32 -46.05 1.39
N SER A 489 24.08 -46.45 0.38
CA SER A 489 25.28 -45.67 0.01
C SER A 489 24.85 -44.40 -0.70
N ALA A 490 25.54 -43.28 -0.43
CA ALA A 490 25.24 -41.99 -1.00
C ALA A 490 26.46 -41.35 -1.65
N MET A 491 26.28 -40.67 -2.76
CA MET A 491 27.30 -39.85 -3.42
C MET A 491 27.25 -38.46 -2.86
N VAL A 492 28.39 -37.91 -2.47
CA VAL A 492 28.53 -36.52 -1.99
C VAL A 492 29.37 -35.73 -2.95
N HIS A 493 28.85 -34.57 -3.36
CA HIS A 493 29.56 -33.56 -4.14
C HIS A 493 29.65 -32.26 -3.33
N VAL A 494 30.86 -31.68 -3.24
CA VAL A 494 31.04 -30.37 -2.61
C VAL A 494 31.48 -29.36 -3.68
N TYR A 495 30.77 -28.25 -3.73
CA TYR A 495 31.03 -27.17 -4.67
C TYR A 495 31.40 -25.90 -3.91
N ASP A 496 32.24 -25.04 -4.52
CA ASP A 496 32.42 -23.66 -4.06
C ASP A 496 31.29 -22.74 -4.56
N ALA A 497 31.30 -21.50 -4.14
CA ALA A 497 30.30 -20.49 -4.51
C ALA A 497 30.24 -20.17 -6.03
N THR A 498 31.24 -20.59 -6.80
CA THR A 498 31.28 -20.42 -8.28
C THR A 498 30.73 -21.65 -9.00
N GLY A 499 30.31 -22.71 -8.26
CA GLY A 499 29.84 -23.98 -8.82
C GLY A 499 30.97 -24.96 -9.18
N LYS A 500 32.22 -24.66 -8.82
CA LYS A 500 33.36 -25.55 -9.07
C LYS A 500 33.33 -26.72 -8.09
N LEU A 501 33.38 -27.96 -8.64
CA LEU A 501 33.46 -29.19 -7.85
C LEU A 501 34.81 -29.28 -7.14
N LEU A 502 34.75 -29.45 -5.79
CA LEU A 502 35.92 -29.59 -4.91
C LEU A 502 36.12 -31.00 -4.40
N LEU A 503 35.01 -31.73 -4.18
CA LEU A 503 35.02 -33.11 -3.66
C LEU A 503 33.89 -33.90 -4.34
N GLU A 504 34.21 -35.13 -4.73
CA GLU A 504 33.29 -36.21 -5.01
C GLU A 504 33.66 -37.39 -4.12
N GLN A 505 32.75 -37.88 -3.28
CA GLN A 505 33.02 -38.94 -2.32
C GLN A 505 31.80 -39.86 -2.19
N LEU A 506 32.03 -41.16 -2.36
CA LEU A 506 31.03 -42.16 -2.04
C LEU A 506 31.04 -42.47 -0.53
N LEU A 507 29.88 -42.34 0.10
CA LEU A 507 29.66 -42.67 1.49
C LEU A 507 29.06 -44.09 1.60
N PRO A 508 29.67 -45.02 2.37
CA PRO A 508 29.12 -46.34 2.54
C PRO A 508 27.84 -46.32 3.38
N ALA A 509 26.94 -47.26 3.13
CA ALA A 509 25.77 -47.52 3.94
C ALA A 509 26.13 -47.87 5.39
N ASN A 510 25.14 -47.77 6.27
CA ASN A 510 25.25 -48.19 7.70
C ASN A 510 26.24 -47.37 8.54
N ASN A 511 26.62 -46.17 8.12
CA ASN A 511 27.42 -45.26 8.90
C ASN A 511 26.70 -43.93 9.12
N LYS A 512 26.59 -43.50 10.35
CA LYS A 512 25.87 -42.26 10.71
C LYS A 512 26.71 -41.00 10.55
N LYS A 513 28.05 -41.11 10.73
CA LYS A 513 28.98 -39.98 10.64
C LYS A 513 30.06 -40.20 9.61
N HIS A 514 30.26 -39.22 8.73
CA HIS A 514 31.29 -39.26 7.71
C HIS A 514 32.14 -37.98 7.77
N THR A 515 33.45 -38.12 7.74
CA THR A 515 34.36 -37.00 7.51
C THR A 515 34.58 -36.84 6.01
N LEU A 516 34.33 -35.64 5.47
CA LEU A 516 34.56 -35.34 4.08
C LEU A 516 36.04 -35.07 3.82
N SER A 517 36.67 -35.87 2.96
CA SER A 517 38.12 -35.85 2.67
C SER A 517 38.48 -34.72 1.67
N ILE A 518 38.25 -33.47 2.05
CA ILE A 518 38.60 -32.32 1.23
C ILE A 518 40.09 -32.01 1.35
N LYS A 519 40.83 -32.01 0.23
CA LYS A 519 42.27 -31.78 0.21
C LYS A 519 42.65 -30.48 0.95
N PRO A 520 43.67 -30.47 1.81
CA PRO A 520 44.16 -29.27 2.47
C PRO A 520 44.43 -28.14 1.45
N GLY A 521 43.98 -26.93 1.75
CA GLY A 521 44.14 -25.76 0.88
C GLY A 521 43.06 -25.56 -0.20
N ARG A 522 42.13 -26.52 -0.40
CA ARG A 522 40.95 -26.31 -1.28
C ARG A 522 39.79 -25.61 -0.58
N LEU A 523 39.65 -25.72 0.73
CA LEU A 523 38.69 -24.96 1.54
C LEU A 523 39.34 -23.64 2.00
N ARG A 524 39.02 -22.58 1.31
CA ARG A 524 39.32 -21.19 1.72
C ARG A 524 38.13 -20.62 2.52
N ARG A 525 38.31 -19.49 3.17
CA ARG A 525 37.16 -18.77 3.76
C ARG A 525 36.10 -18.52 2.71
N GLY A 526 34.86 -18.93 2.99
CA GLY A 526 33.77 -18.78 2.03
C GLY A 526 32.60 -19.74 2.22
N VAL A 527 31.63 -19.69 1.34
CA VAL A 527 30.42 -20.50 1.32
C VAL A 527 30.62 -21.69 0.39
N TYR A 528 30.11 -22.86 0.81
CA TYR A 528 30.19 -24.12 0.06
C TYR A 528 28.83 -24.81 0.06
N LEU A 529 28.55 -25.57 -1.02
CA LEU A 529 27.38 -26.41 -1.16
C LEU A 529 27.79 -27.88 -1.13
N CYS A 530 27.13 -28.67 -0.30
CA CYS A 530 27.31 -30.12 -0.17
C CYS A 530 26.02 -30.80 -0.67
N GLN A 531 26.08 -31.42 -1.83
CA GLN A 531 25.00 -32.19 -2.42
C GLN A 531 25.18 -33.67 -2.09
N ILE A 532 24.14 -34.32 -1.61
CA ILE A 532 24.10 -35.75 -1.26
C ILE A 532 23.02 -36.41 -2.08
N SER A 533 23.34 -37.48 -2.78
CA SER A 533 22.39 -38.20 -3.64
C SER A 533 22.50 -39.71 -3.50
N SER A 534 21.35 -40.41 -3.54
CA SER A 534 21.23 -41.85 -3.61
C SER A 534 19.92 -42.22 -4.33
N GLY A 535 20.02 -42.86 -5.47
CA GLY A 535 18.84 -43.15 -6.30
C GLY A 535 18.06 -41.89 -6.66
N SER A 536 16.79 -41.83 -6.31
CA SER A 536 15.91 -40.65 -6.51
C SER A 536 16.00 -39.63 -5.38
N LYS A 537 16.72 -39.94 -4.29
CA LYS A 537 16.89 -39.04 -3.14
C LYS A 537 18.01 -38.06 -3.41
N ASN A 538 17.76 -36.79 -3.14
CA ASN A 538 18.76 -35.71 -3.27
C ASN A 538 18.53 -34.68 -2.18
N ILE A 539 19.63 -34.21 -1.54
CA ILE A 539 19.61 -33.13 -0.56
C ILE A 539 20.85 -32.26 -0.76
N THR A 540 20.69 -30.96 -0.61
CA THR A 540 21.80 -30.00 -0.67
C THR A 540 21.91 -29.27 0.67
N LEU A 541 23.08 -29.35 1.30
CA LEU A 541 23.42 -28.66 2.53
C LEU A 541 24.43 -27.54 2.22
N ARG A 542 24.33 -26.44 2.91
CA ARG A 542 25.30 -25.34 2.84
C ARG A 542 26.16 -25.31 4.11
N PHE A 543 27.45 -25.05 3.97
CA PHE A 543 28.31 -24.76 5.08
C PHE A 543 29.27 -23.60 4.79
N VAL A 544 29.72 -22.95 5.85
CA VAL A 544 30.64 -21.80 5.77
C VAL A 544 31.98 -22.21 6.39
N LYS A 545 33.08 -21.95 5.69
CA LYS A 545 34.45 -22.03 6.24
C LYS A 545 34.85 -20.65 6.73
N LEU A 546 35.16 -20.54 8.02
CA LEU A 546 35.67 -19.33 8.65
C LEU A 546 37.20 -19.18 8.51
#